data_79515d4203c0966bfe0655e432cf1212
#
_entry.id   79515d4203c0966bfe0655e432cf1212
#
_cell.length_a   1.000
_cell.length_b   1.000
_cell.length_c   1.000
_cell.angle_alpha   90.00
_cell.angle_beta   90.00
_cell.angle_gamma   90.00
#
_symmetry.space_group_name_H-M   'P 1'
#
loop_
_entity.id
_entity.type
_entity.pdbx_description
1 polymer ?
#
loop_
_entity_poly.entity_id
_entity_poly.type
_entity_poly.pdbx_seq_one_letter_code
_entity_poly.pdbx_strand_id
1 'polypeptide(L)'
;GYSSEIVMHVAVASSLGVICFTSISSIRSHVKLKNTNLIIVKKWAIGIIIGSIVGSLAASAISGQNLVILFVILAFLISLNMLFQQSPIIVSKDIPSSNIINFAISSSIGFLSATIGIGGGSFSVPTLTMFSKKIHEAVGTSAVFGFLIAFPGTLTFMYTGLNINELPIYSLGYVNIIIVFFISITSIFTAGIGAKVSSNIDKLVLRKIFAIFLLLTCASLIIEHFII
;
A
#
# COMPACT_ATOMS: atom_id res chain seq x y z
N GLY A 1 -16.47 5.92 22.23
CA GLY A 1 -15.58 5.67 21.06
C GLY A 1 -15.86 4.29 20.52
N TYR A 2 -15.51 4.04 19.28
CA TYR A 2 -15.58 2.70 18.69
C TYR A 2 -14.53 1.80 19.34
N SER A 3 -14.76 0.49 19.35
CA SER A 3 -13.79 -0.45 19.90
C SER A 3 -12.49 -0.41 19.08
N SER A 4 -11.34 -0.52 19.74
CA SER A 4 -10.02 -0.57 19.09
C SER A 4 -9.93 -1.71 18.08
N GLU A 5 -10.70 -2.77 18.28
CA GLU A 5 -10.83 -3.91 17.38
C GLU A 5 -11.30 -3.52 15.98
N ILE A 6 -12.25 -2.60 15.87
CA ILE A 6 -12.88 -2.20 14.60
C ILE A 6 -12.09 -1.07 13.93
N VAL A 7 -11.51 -0.16 14.72
CA VAL A 7 -10.87 1.06 14.21
C VAL A 7 -9.77 0.74 13.21
N MET A 8 -8.92 -0.26 13.50
CA MET A 8 -7.80 -0.62 12.61
C MET A 8 -8.29 -1.24 11.30
N HIS A 9 -9.33 -2.08 11.34
CA HIS A 9 -9.93 -2.65 10.13
C HIS A 9 -10.53 -1.55 9.24
N VAL A 10 -11.25 -0.60 9.84
CA VAL A 10 -11.84 0.54 9.11
C VAL A 10 -10.75 1.42 8.51
N ALA A 11 -9.65 1.66 9.24
CA ALA A 11 -8.53 2.45 8.76
C ALA A 11 -7.86 1.80 7.54
N VAL A 12 -7.51 0.50 7.64
CA VAL A 12 -6.89 -0.27 6.54
C VAL A 12 -7.82 -0.33 5.32
N ALA A 13 -9.08 -0.68 5.52
CA ALA A 13 -10.08 -0.81 4.46
C ALA A 13 -10.34 0.53 3.74
N SER A 14 -10.53 1.61 4.52
CA SER A 14 -10.75 2.94 3.96
C SER A 14 -9.52 3.49 3.25
N SER A 15 -8.30 3.17 3.75
CA SER A 15 -7.05 3.49 3.06
C SER A 15 -6.98 2.85 1.67
N LEU A 16 -7.31 1.56 1.54
CA LEU A 16 -7.41 0.91 0.23
C LEU A 16 -8.47 1.60 -0.65
N GLY A 17 -9.62 1.96 -0.10
CA GLY A 17 -10.64 2.73 -0.80
C GLY A 17 -10.11 4.05 -1.38
N VAL A 18 -9.35 4.81 -0.61
CA VAL A 18 -8.68 6.05 -1.07
C VAL A 18 -7.68 5.75 -2.18
N ILE A 19 -6.89 4.66 -2.04
CA ILE A 19 -5.88 4.27 -3.03
C ILE A 19 -6.52 3.92 -4.38
N CYS A 20 -7.74 3.38 -4.43
CA CYS A 20 -8.46 3.17 -5.69
C CYS A 20 -8.55 4.45 -6.52
N PHE A 21 -8.92 5.57 -5.91
CA PHE A 21 -9.07 6.85 -6.59
C PHE A 21 -7.72 7.51 -6.90
N THR A 22 -6.81 7.52 -5.94
CA THR A 22 -5.50 8.18 -6.09
C THR A 22 -4.60 7.45 -7.08
N SER A 23 -4.68 6.12 -7.15
CA SER A 23 -3.92 5.34 -8.13
C SER A 23 -4.35 5.60 -9.57
N ILE A 24 -5.65 5.85 -9.84
CA ILE A 24 -6.12 6.21 -11.19
C ILE A 24 -5.43 7.49 -11.68
N SER A 25 -5.34 8.50 -10.84
CA SER A 25 -4.64 9.76 -11.17
C SER A 25 -3.15 9.51 -11.41
N SER A 26 -2.52 8.71 -10.55
CA SER A 26 -1.11 8.35 -10.66
C SER A 26 -0.82 7.55 -11.94
N ILE A 27 -1.65 6.55 -12.26
CA ILE A 27 -1.53 5.74 -13.49
C ILE A 27 -1.58 6.62 -14.73
N ARG A 28 -2.58 7.53 -14.81
CA ARG A 28 -2.70 8.45 -15.96
C ARG A 28 -1.43 9.26 -16.16
N SER A 29 -0.84 9.78 -15.09
CA SER A 29 0.38 10.57 -15.14
C SER A 29 1.58 9.73 -15.60
N HIS A 30 1.78 8.54 -15.01
CA HIS A 30 2.91 7.68 -15.36
C HIS A 30 2.82 7.04 -16.74
N VAL A 31 1.63 6.69 -17.21
CA VAL A 31 1.41 6.20 -18.58
C VAL A 31 1.72 7.30 -19.59
N LYS A 32 1.28 8.55 -19.35
CA LYS A 32 1.61 9.70 -20.20
C LYS A 32 3.12 9.95 -20.27
N LEU A 33 3.84 9.73 -19.19
CA LEU A 33 5.30 9.87 -19.12
C LEU A 33 6.06 8.64 -19.64
N LYS A 34 5.36 7.60 -20.13
CA LYS A 34 5.94 6.32 -20.59
C LYS A 34 6.80 5.60 -19.53
N ASN A 35 6.50 5.81 -18.27
CA ASN A 35 7.21 5.20 -17.14
C ASN A 35 6.61 3.87 -16.68
N THR A 36 5.57 3.36 -17.34
CA THR A 36 4.87 2.13 -16.96
C THR A 36 5.30 0.97 -17.86
N ASN A 37 5.79 -0.11 -17.25
CA ASN A 37 6.12 -1.34 -17.96
C ASN A 37 4.93 -2.30 -17.99
N LEU A 38 4.15 -2.25 -19.08
CA LEU A 38 2.96 -3.07 -19.25
C LEU A 38 3.26 -4.59 -19.33
N ILE A 39 4.47 -4.99 -19.70
CA ILE A 39 4.88 -6.41 -19.76
C ILE A 39 4.93 -6.96 -18.33
N ILE A 40 5.56 -6.22 -17.42
CA ILE A 40 5.64 -6.59 -16.01
C ILE A 40 4.24 -6.56 -15.37
N VAL A 41 3.44 -5.54 -15.69
CA VAL A 41 2.04 -5.45 -15.21
C VAL A 41 1.28 -6.72 -15.59
N LYS A 42 1.27 -7.11 -16.87
CA LYS A 42 0.57 -8.32 -17.32
C LYS A 42 1.08 -9.59 -16.64
N LYS A 43 2.38 -9.69 -16.40
CA LYS A 43 3.00 -10.85 -15.78
C LYS A 43 2.66 -11.00 -14.30
N TRP A 44 2.52 -9.89 -13.58
CA TRP A 44 2.32 -9.86 -12.13
C TRP A 44 0.86 -9.61 -11.69
N ALA A 45 -0.01 -9.14 -12.59
CA ALA A 45 -1.38 -8.72 -12.26
C ALA A 45 -2.18 -9.80 -11.51
N ILE A 46 -2.18 -11.04 -12.02
CA ILE A 46 -2.97 -12.14 -11.43
C ILE A 46 -2.47 -12.45 -10.01
N GLY A 47 -1.16 -12.56 -9.81
CA GLY A 47 -0.60 -12.81 -8.48
C GLY A 47 -0.93 -11.67 -7.50
N ILE A 48 -0.79 -10.42 -7.93
CA ILE A 48 -1.13 -9.25 -7.12
C ILE A 48 -2.62 -9.27 -6.70
N ILE A 49 -3.53 -9.52 -7.64
CA ILE A 49 -4.97 -9.55 -7.35
C ILE A 49 -5.30 -10.66 -6.35
N ILE A 50 -4.81 -11.89 -6.60
CA ILE A 50 -5.05 -13.02 -5.70
C ILE A 50 -4.42 -12.76 -4.33
N GLY A 51 -3.18 -12.27 -4.30
CA GLY A 51 -2.50 -11.91 -3.06
C GLY A 51 -3.27 -10.83 -2.27
N SER A 52 -3.79 -9.81 -2.97
CA SER A 52 -4.60 -8.77 -2.32
C SER A 52 -5.89 -9.31 -1.71
N ILE A 53 -6.62 -10.15 -2.42
CA ILE A 53 -7.84 -10.78 -1.90
C ILE A 53 -7.51 -11.61 -0.66
N VAL A 54 -6.50 -12.48 -0.75
CA VAL A 54 -6.10 -13.34 0.38
C VAL A 54 -5.58 -12.50 1.56
N GLY A 55 -4.80 -11.44 1.29
CA GLY A 55 -4.30 -10.53 2.31
C GLY A 55 -5.41 -9.77 3.03
N SER A 56 -6.41 -9.29 2.29
CA SER A 56 -7.57 -8.61 2.87
C SER A 56 -8.46 -9.56 3.67
N LEU A 57 -8.66 -10.81 3.20
CA LEU A 57 -9.36 -11.85 3.95
C LEU A 57 -8.62 -12.19 5.25
N ALA A 58 -7.31 -12.37 5.18
CA ALA A 58 -6.49 -12.64 6.36
C ALA A 58 -6.56 -11.48 7.36
N ALA A 59 -6.45 -10.23 6.88
CA ALA A 59 -6.54 -9.04 7.72
C ALA A 59 -7.91 -8.90 8.39
N SER A 60 -9.00 -9.24 7.70
CA SER A 60 -10.35 -9.19 8.28
C SER A 60 -10.65 -10.32 9.26
N ALA A 61 -9.86 -11.39 9.25
CA ALA A 61 -10.03 -12.56 10.13
C ALA A 61 -9.22 -12.49 11.43
N ILE A 62 -8.23 -11.59 11.52
CA ILE A 62 -7.43 -11.40 12.74
C ILE A 62 -8.01 -10.27 13.58
N SER A 63 -7.73 -10.26 14.89
CA SER A 63 -8.18 -9.18 15.78
C SER A 63 -7.55 -7.84 15.40
N GLY A 64 -8.24 -6.73 15.67
CA GLY A 64 -7.74 -5.38 15.43
C GLY A 64 -6.38 -5.13 16.10
N GLN A 65 -6.18 -5.65 17.31
CA GLN A 65 -4.91 -5.55 18.02
C GLN A 65 -3.76 -6.26 17.28
N ASN A 66 -4.00 -7.49 16.79
CA ASN A 66 -3.01 -8.22 15.99
C ASN A 66 -2.73 -7.52 14.66
N LEU A 67 -3.73 -6.88 14.07
CA LEU A 67 -3.56 -6.09 12.86
C LEU A 67 -2.69 -4.85 13.11
N VAL A 68 -2.84 -4.18 14.27
CA VAL A 68 -1.95 -3.08 14.69
C VAL A 68 -0.52 -3.59 14.84
N ILE A 69 -0.30 -4.73 15.53
CA ILE A 69 1.04 -5.32 15.70
C ILE A 69 1.67 -5.61 14.34
N LEU A 70 0.92 -6.25 13.44
CA LEU A 70 1.40 -6.57 12.11
C LEU A 70 1.75 -5.31 11.30
N PHE A 71 0.88 -4.28 11.37
CA PHE A 71 1.15 -2.98 10.75
C PHE A 71 2.44 -2.37 11.29
N VAL A 72 2.60 -2.31 12.60
CA VAL A 72 3.79 -1.73 13.25
C VAL A 72 5.05 -2.48 12.84
N ILE A 73 5.06 -3.81 12.86
CA ILE A 73 6.22 -4.61 12.44
C ILE A 73 6.58 -4.31 11.00
N LEU A 74 5.63 -4.37 10.08
CA LEU A 74 5.89 -4.16 8.66
C LEU A 74 6.29 -2.71 8.34
N ALA A 75 5.60 -1.72 8.94
CA ALA A 75 5.95 -0.31 8.78
C ALA A 75 7.33 0.02 9.35
N PHE A 76 7.69 -0.59 10.49
CA PHE A 76 9.02 -0.48 11.08
C PHE A 76 10.11 -1.05 10.17
N LEU A 77 9.91 -2.25 9.63
CA LEU A 77 10.85 -2.86 8.68
C LEU A 77 11.01 -2.02 7.41
N ILE A 78 9.92 -1.48 6.87
CA ILE A 78 9.95 -0.57 5.71
C ILE A 78 10.75 0.69 6.06
N SER A 79 10.50 1.28 7.24
CA SER A 79 11.19 2.50 7.66
C SER A 79 12.69 2.27 7.84
N LEU A 80 13.10 1.16 8.44
CA LEU A 80 14.51 0.77 8.57
C LEU A 80 15.17 0.61 7.20
N ASN A 81 14.50 -0.10 6.30
CA ASN A 81 15.00 -0.25 4.92
C ASN A 81 15.18 1.12 4.24
N MET A 82 14.23 2.04 4.42
CA MET A 82 14.33 3.39 3.85
C MET A 82 15.43 4.24 4.48
N LEU A 83 15.75 4.07 5.77
CA LEU A 83 16.81 4.81 6.45
C LEU A 83 18.22 4.32 6.07
N PHE A 84 18.42 3.01 6.05
CA PHE A 84 19.74 2.41 5.97
C PHE A 84 20.15 1.99 4.56
N GLN A 85 19.22 1.64 3.71
CA GLN A 85 19.53 1.20 2.34
C GLN A 85 19.77 2.41 1.42
N GLN A 86 21.03 2.73 1.19
CA GLN A 86 21.42 3.83 0.28
C GLN A 86 21.36 3.43 -1.21
N SER A 87 21.57 2.16 -1.52
CA SER A 87 21.53 1.63 -2.88
C SER A 87 20.65 0.38 -2.97
N PRO A 88 19.93 0.15 -4.06
CA PRO A 88 19.15 -1.07 -4.21
C PRO A 88 20.08 -2.29 -4.25
N ILE A 89 19.75 -3.34 -3.49
CA ILE A 89 20.40 -4.63 -3.63
C ILE A 89 19.94 -5.22 -4.96
N ILE A 90 20.85 -5.44 -5.90
CA ILE A 90 20.53 -6.05 -7.19
C ILE A 90 20.63 -7.57 -7.04
N VAL A 91 19.50 -8.25 -7.20
CA VAL A 91 19.41 -9.71 -7.15
C VAL A 91 19.57 -10.29 -8.56
N SER A 92 19.03 -9.62 -9.57
CA SER A 92 19.12 -10.05 -10.98
C SER A 92 18.99 -8.86 -11.93
N LYS A 93 19.49 -9.02 -13.17
CA LYS A 93 19.34 -8.02 -14.24
C LYS A 93 17.90 -7.89 -14.74
N ASP A 94 17.11 -8.96 -14.63
CA ASP A 94 15.73 -9.00 -15.09
C ASP A 94 14.84 -9.78 -14.11
N ILE A 95 13.52 -9.58 -14.25
CA ILE A 95 12.53 -10.38 -13.52
C ILE A 95 12.67 -11.86 -13.90
N PRO A 96 12.38 -12.78 -12.96
CA PRO A 96 12.52 -14.21 -13.20
C PRO A 96 11.78 -14.68 -14.46
N SER A 97 12.35 -15.61 -15.20
CA SER A 97 11.69 -16.25 -16.34
C SER A 97 10.55 -17.18 -15.89
N SER A 98 10.68 -17.80 -14.73
CA SER A 98 9.69 -18.72 -14.15
C SER A 98 8.39 -18.02 -13.79
N ASN A 99 7.26 -18.51 -14.30
CA ASN A 99 5.95 -17.99 -13.97
C ASN A 99 5.57 -18.24 -12.50
N ILE A 100 6.01 -19.36 -11.92
CA ILE A 100 5.76 -19.71 -10.52
C ILE A 100 6.45 -18.72 -9.60
N ILE A 101 7.72 -18.39 -9.85
CA ILE A 101 8.47 -17.41 -9.05
C ILE A 101 7.84 -16.02 -9.17
N ASN A 102 7.45 -15.61 -10.38
CA ASN A 102 6.76 -14.32 -10.58
C ASN A 102 5.42 -14.27 -9.84
N PHE A 103 4.65 -15.35 -9.89
CA PHE A 103 3.40 -15.46 -9.15
C PHE A 103 3.64 -15.37 -7.63
N ALA A 104 4.63 -16.10 -7.09
CA ALA A 104 4.97 -16.06 -5.68
C ALA A 104 5.39 -14.64 -5.23
N ILE A 105 6.26 -13.97 -5.98
CA ILE A 105 6.69 -12.60 -5.68
C ILE A 105 5.50 -11.63 -5.73
N SER A 106 4.72 -11.67 -6.80
CA SER A 106 3.60 -10.75 -7.00
C SER A 106 2.46 -10.96 -6.01
N SER A 107 2.15 -12.22 -5.67
CA SER A 107 1.13 -12.53 -4.67
C SER A 107 1.58 -12.12 -3.26
N SER A 108 2.87 -12.27 -2.91
CA SER A 108 3.41 -11.76 -1.65
C SER A 108 3.30 -10.24 -1.54
N ILE A 109 3.59 -9.51 -2.63
CA ILE A 109 3.42 -8.06 -2.69
C ILE A 109 1.95 -7.68 -2.48
N GLY A 110 1.04 -8.33 -3.20
CA GLY A 110 -0.41 -8.10 -3.07
C GLY A 110 -0.91 -8.39 -1.66
N PHE A 111 -0.50 -9.52 -1.08
CA PHE A 111 -0.85 -9.96 0.26
C PHE A 111 -0.41 -8.94 1.32
N LEU A 112 0.88 -8.64 1.40
CA LEU A 112 1.43 -7.72 2.40
C LEU A 112 0.85 -6.30 2.26
N SER A 113 0.73 -5.81 1.03
CA SER A 113 0.18 -4.47 0.77
C SER A 113 -1.28 -4.34 1.20
N ALA A 114 -2.10 -5.34 0.87
CA ALA A 114 -3.53 -5.31 1.19
C ALA A 114 -3.79 -5.52 2.69
N THR A 115 -3.00 -6.39 3.35
CA THR A 115 -3.14 -6.66 4.79
C THR A 115 -2.94 -5.40 5.64
N ILE A 116 -2.01 -4.53 5.26
CA ILE A 116 -1.69 -3.31 6.02
C ILE A 116 -2.31 -2.03 5.42
N GLY A 117 -3.06 -2.15 4.32
CA GLY A 117 -3.72 -0.99 3.70
C GLY A 117 -2.76 -0.01 3.02
N ILE A 118 -1.56 -0.45 2.63
CA ILE A 118 -0.58 0.38 1.94
C ILE A 118 -0.63 0.08 0.44
N GLY A 119 -0.57 1.12 -0.37
CA GLY A 119 -0.54 0.96 -1.83
C GLY A 119 0.69 0.20 -2.34
N GLY A 120 0.62 -0.28 -3.57
CA GLY A 120 1.64 -1.12 -4.20
C GLY A 120 3.07 -0.58 -4.20
N GLY A 121 3.26 0.73 -4.03
CA GLY A 121 4.58 1.37 -4.13
C GLY A 121 5.60 0.90 -3.09
N SER A 122 5.18 0.69 -1.85
CA SER A 122 6.09 0.40 -0.72
C SER A 122 6.85 -0.93 -0.88
N PHE A 123 6.21 -1.95 -1.45
CA PHE A 123 6.83 -3.25 -1.70
C PHE A 123 7.25 -3.44 -3.15
N SER A 124 6.46 -2.95 -4.12
CA SER A 124 6.74 -3.19 -5.54
C SER A 124 7.94 -2.39 -6.03
N VAL A 125 8.12 -1.13 -5.59
CA VAL A 125 9.26 -0.32 -6.05
C VAL A 125 10.58 -0.93 -5.62
N PRO A 126 10.81 -1.27 -4.34
CA PRO A 126 12.03 -1.97 -3.94
C PRO A 126 12.22 -3.28 -4.71
N THR A 127 11.17 -4.09 -4.82
CA THR A 127 11.27 -5.38 -5.53
C THR A 127 11.65 -5.21 -7.00
N LEU A 128 11.05 -4.26 -7.72
CA LEU A 128 11.40 -4.00 -9.12
C LEU A 128 12.83 -3.45 -9.29
N THR A 129 13.28 -2.62 -8.35
CA THR A 129 14.67 -2.12 -8.38
C THR A 129 15.69 -3.20 -8.06
N MET A 130 15.36 -4.23 -7.27
CA MET A 130 16.18 -5.43 -7.08
C MET A 130 16.35 -6.22 -8.38
N PHE A 131 15.41 -6.11 -9.32
CA PHE A 131 15.50 -6.65 -10.68
C PHE A 131 16.02 -5.63 -11.71
N SER A 132 16.86 -4.70 -11.26
CA SER A 132 17.54 -3.70 -12.10
C SER A 132 16.60 -2.78 -12.91
N LYS A 133 15.32 -2.66 -12.52
CA LYS A 133 14.43 -1.71 -13.19
C LYS A 133 14.73 -0.29 -12.72
N LYS A 134 14.72 0.65 -13.67
CA LYS A 134 14.95 2.07 -13.36
C LYS A 134 13.88 2.57 -12.39
N ILE A 135 14.26 3.45 -11.46
CA ILE A 135 13.34 3.94 -10.41
C ILE A 135 12.06 4.53 -10.99
N HIS A 136 12.13 5.29 -12.08
CA HIS A 136 10.93 5.86 -12.72
C HIS A 136 10.01 4.79 -13.31
N GLU A 137 10.58 3.74 -13.91
CA GLU A 137 9.85 2.58 -14.42
C GLU A 137 9.22 1.78 -13.26
N ALA A 138 9.96 1.57 -12.19
CA ALA A 138 9.47 0.87 -11.00
C ALA A 138 8.29 1.63 -10.37
N VAL A 139 8.41 2.95 -10.19
CA VAL A 139 7.34 3.78 -9.62
C VAL A 139 6.11 3.81 -10.53
N GLY A 140 6.29 4.03 -11.85
CA GLY A 140 5.19 4.06 -12.79
C GLY A 140 4.46 2.71 -12.93
N THR A 141 5.19 1.61 -12.86
CA THR A 141 4.61 0.26 -12.86
C THR A 141 3.87 -0.03 -11.55
N SER A 142 4.46 0.37 -10.43
CA SER A 142 3.86 0.23 -9.10
C SER A 142 2.56 1.04 -8.92
N ALA A 143 2.37 2.13 -9.65
CA ALA A 143 1.12 2.87 -9.64
C ALA A 143 -0.06 2.00 -10.15
N VAL A 144 0.17 1.17 -11.17
CA VAL A 144 -0.83 0.21 -11.66
C VAL A 144 -1.07 -0.89 -10.61
N PHE A 145 -0.01 -1.39 -9.99
CA PHE A 145 -0.14 -2.36 -8.91
C PHE A 145 -0.93 -1.82 -7.73
N GLY A 146 -0.79 -0.53 -7.41
CA GLY A 146 -1.59 0.14 -6.39
C GLY A 146 -3.09 -0.03 -6.64
N PHE A 147 -3.56 0.17 -7.87
CA PHE A 147 -4.96 -0.07 -8.23
C PHE A 147 -5.35 -1.55 -8.17
N LEU A 148 -4.49 -2.44 -8.70
CA LEU A 148 -4.73 -3.89 -8.69
C LEU A 148 -4.75 -4.50 -7.28
N ILE A 149 -4.14 -3.85 -6.31
CA ILE A 149 -4.22 -4.21 -4.89
C ILE A 149 -5.46 -3.60 -4.25
N ALA A 150 -5.63 -2.28 -4.43
CA ALA A 150 -6.63 -1.52 -3.71
C ALA A 150 -8.06 -1.90 -4.10
N PHE A 151 -8.33 -2.08 -5.38
CA PHE A 151 -9.69 -2.38 -5.85
C PHE A 151 -10.23 -3.72 -5.31
N PRO A 152 -9.57 -4.87 -5.52
CA PRO A 152 -10.05 -6.14 -4.96
C PRO A 152 -9.98 -6.16 -3.43
N GLY A 153 -8.95 -5.54 -2.82
CA GLY A 153 -8.84 -5.45 -1.37
C GLY A 153 -10.01 -4.67 -0.74
N THR A 154 -10.37 -3.53 -1.32
CA THR A 154 -11.53 -2.73 -0.87
C THR A 154 -12.83 -3.54 -0.96
N LEU A 155 -13.07 -4.23 -2.08
CA LEU A 155 -14.26 -5.07 -2.24
C LEU A 155 -14.29 -6.22 -1.22
N THR A 156 -13.15 -6.82 -0.94
CA THR A 156 -13.03 -7.87 0.08
C THR A 156 -13.38 -7.35 1.47
N PHE A 157 -12.85 -6.19 1.88
CA PHE A 157 -13.17 -5.57 3.17
C PHE A 157 -14.62 -5.07 3.25
N MET A 158 -15.22 -4.62 2.13
CA MET A 158 -16.65 -4.34 2.08
C MET A 158 -17.44 -5.61 2.38
N TYR A 159 -17.12 -6.72 1.70
CA TYR A 159 -17.82 -7.98 1.86
C TYR A 159 -17.68 -8.58 3.27
N THR A 160 -16.45 -8.66 3.80
CA THR A 160 -16.17 -9.26 5.11
C THR A 160 -16.76 -8.47 6.28
N GLY A 161 -16.94 -7.17 6.13
CA GLY A 161 -17.52 -6.30 7.15
C GLY A 161 -19.05 -6.18 7.13
N LEU A 162 -19.77 -6.77 6.16
CA LEU A 162 -21.23 -6.57 6.01
C LEU A 162 -22.06 -6.98 7.25
N ASN A 163 -21.59 -7.97 7.99
CA ASN A 163 -22.33 -8.49 9.15
C ASN A 163 -21.83 -7.95 10.50
N ILE A 164 -21.02 -6.91 10.49
CA ILE A 164 -20.48 -6.27 11.71
C ILE A 164 -21.43 -5.14 12.14
N ASN A 165 -22.00 -5.24 13.32
CA ASN A 165 -23.03 -4.30 13.79
C ASN A 165 -22.49 -3.00 14.38
N GLU A 166 -21.21 -2.92 14.77
CA GLU A 166 -20.61 -1.79 15.49
C GLU A 166 -19.77 -0.87 14.60
N LEU A 167 -20.02 -0.88 13.28
CA LEU A 167 -19.25 -0.07 12.35
C LEU A 167 -19.62 1.42 12.45
N PRO A 168 -18.65 2.32 12.15
CA PRO A 168 -18.93 3.75 12.06
C PRO A 168 -20.05 4.08 11.09
N ILE A 169 -20.80 5.13 11.36
CA ILE A 169 -21.87 5.61 10.48
C ILE A 169 -21.31 5.86 9.08
N TYR A 170 -22.08 5.53 8.04
CA TYR A 170 -21.70 5.62 6.63
C TYR A 170 -20.59 4.64 6.21
N SER A 171 -20.44 3.52 6.89
CA SER A 171 -19.55 2.44 6.45
C SER A 171 -20.31 1.41 5.61
N LEU A 172 -19.66 0.95 4.54
CA LEU A 172 -20.09 -0.21 3.76
C LEU A 172 -19.08 -1.34 4.03
N GLY A 173 -19.49 -2.29 4.89
CA GLY A 173 -18.53 -3.19 5.53
C GLY A 173 -17.47 -2.38 6.29
N TYR A 174 -16.23 -2.78 6.27
CA TYR A 174 -15.15 -2.04 6.92
C TYR A 174 -14.76 -0.72 6.21
N VAL A 175 -15.31 -0.41 5.04
CA VAL A 175 -14.94 0.79 4.28
C VAL A 175 -15.84 1.97 4.65
N ASN A 176 -15.29 3.00 5.27
CA ASN A 176 -16.04 4.23 5.58
C ASN A 176 -16.05 5.16 4.36
N ILE A 177 -17.24 5.33 3.77
CA ILE A 177 -17.45 6.08 2.52
C ILE A 177 -17.09 7.56 2.68
N ILE A 178 -17.41 8.16 3.85
CA ILE A 178 -17.10 9.56 4.12
C ILE A 178 -15.59 9.79 4.18
N ILE A 179 -14.87 8.93 4.89
CA ILE A 179 -13.40 8.99 4.98
C ILE A 179 -12.80 8.87 3.58
N VAL A 180 -13.24 7.86 2.79
CA VAL A 180 -12.76 7.65 1.42
C VAL A 180 -13.03 8.87 0.55
N PHE A 181 -14.24 9.45 0.62
CA PHE A 181 -14.61 10.60 -0.20
C PHE A 181 -13.75 11.83 0.11
N PHE A 182 -13.68 12.27 1.37
CA PHE A 182 -12.95 13.48 1.74
C PHE A 182 -11.44 13.35 1.55
N ILE A 183 -10.85 12.19 1.92
CA ILE A 183 -9.43 11.98 1.74
C ILE A 183 -9.08 11.85 0.25
N SER A 184 -9.91 11.20 -0.57
CA SER A 184 -9.64 11.09 -2.01
C SER A 184 -9.66 12.47 -2.69
N ILE A 185 -10.63 13.31 -2.38
CA ILE A 185 -10.70 14.67 -2.95
C ILE A 185 -9.45 15.47 -2.55
N THR A 186 -9.16 15.55 -1.25
CA THR A 186 -7.99 16.30 -0.77
C THR A 186 -6.69 15.77 -1.35
N SER A 187 -6.53 14.44 -1.43
CA SER A 187 -5.35 13.79 -2.00
C SER A 187 -5.16 14.09 -3.49
N ILE A 188 -6.23 14.12 -4.29
CA ILE A 188 -6.14 14.46 -5.72
C ILE A 188 -5.62 15.89 -5.90
N PHE A 189 -6.10 16.86 -5.11
CA PHE A 189 -5.65 18.25 -5.19
C PHE A 189 -4.23 18.44 -4.66
N THR A 190 -3.87 17.79 -3.55
CA THR A 190 -2.55 17.94 -2.92
C THR A 190 -1.45 17.13 -3.62
N ALA A 191 -1.80 16.06 -4.35
CA ALA A 191 -0.84 15.22 -5.06
C ALA A 191 0.03 16.02 -6.05
N GLY A 192 -0.57 16.98 -6.77
CA GLY A 192 0.17 17.85 -7.68
C GLY A 192 1.19 18.76 -6.97
N ILE A 193 0.83 19.26 -5.79
CA ILE A 193 1.71 20.08 -4.95
C ILE A 193 2.84 19.19 -4.38
N GLY A 194 2.48 18.03 -3.84
CA GLY A 194 3.44 17.05 -3.32
C GLY A 194 4.44 16.59 -4.38
N ALA A 195 4.00 16.35 -5.61
CA ALA A 195 4.87 15.98 -6.72
C ALA A 195 5.88 17.09 -7.06
N LYS A 196 5.47 18.36 -7.08
CA LYS A 196 6.36 19.50 -7.29
C LYS A 196 7.38 19.66 -6.16
N VAL A 197 6.93 19.52 -4.91
CA VAL A 197 7.82 19.62 -3.74
C VAL A 197 8.84 18.46 -3.76
N SER A 198 8.38 17.23 -3.98
CA SER A 198 9.24 16.05 -4.00
C SER A 198 10.24 16.04 -5.15
N SER A 199 9.91 16.67 -6.30
CA SER A 199 10.86 16.79 -7.42
C SER A 199 12.02 17.72 -7.15
N ASN A 200 11.88 18.65 -6.20
CA ASN A 200 12.89 19.62 -5.81
C ASN A 200 13.73 19.18 -4.59
N ILE A 201 13.34 18.10 -3.93
CA ILE A 201 14.04 17.56 -2.76
C ILE A 201 14.92 16.38 -3.20
N ASP A 202 16.12 16.30 -2.62
CA ASP A 202 16.99 15.14 -2.80
C ASP A 202 16.27 13.85 -2.38
N LYS A 203 16.43 12.80 -3.21
CA LYS A 203 15.74 11.52 -3.01
C LYS A 203 16.06 10.85 -1.67
N LEU A 204 17.30 11.00 -1.18
CA LEU A 204 17.71 10.43 0.11
C LEU A 204 17.05 11.19 1.26
N VAL A 205 16.95 12.52 1.14
CA VAL A 205 16.26 13.36 2.13
C VAL A 205 14.77 13.00 2.18
N LEU A 206 14.13 12.90 1.02
CA LEU A 206 12.71 12.52 0.93
C LEU A 206 12.43 11.15 1.56
N ARG A 207 13.31 10.17 1.29
CA ARG A 207 13.23 8.83 1.91
C ARG A 207 13.36 8.89 3.43
N LYS A 208 14.31 9.66 3.95
CA LYS A 208 14.52 9.84 5.40
C LYS A 208 13.29 10.49 6.06
N ILE A 209 12.75 11.55 5.46
CA ILE A 209 11.53 12.22 5.97
C ILE A 209 10.39 11.22 6.07
N PHE A 210 10.14 10.41 5.03
CA PHE A 210 9.08 9.42 5.02
C PHE A 210 9.33 8.31 6.04
N ALA A 211 10.56 7.84 6.18
CA ALA A 211 10.94 6.84 7.17
C ALA A 211 10.72 7.33 8.61
N ILE A 212 11.10 8.58 8.91
CA ILE A 212 10.87 9.19 10.22
C ILE A 212 9.36 9.31 10.49
N PHE A 213 8.58 9.74 9.50
CA PHE A 213 7.12 9.80 9.62
C PHE A 213 6.52 8.42 9.96
N LEU A 214 6.95 7.35 9.28
CA LEU A 214 6.51 5.99 9.59
C LEU A 214 6.91 5.55 11.01
N LEU A 215 8.12 5.89 11.46
CA LEU A 215 8.57 5.56 12.82
C LEU A 215 7.73 6.30 13.87
N LEU A 216 7.41 7.57 13.65
CA LEU A 216 6.54 8.33 14.55
C LEU A 216 5.12 7.73 14.59
N THR A 217 4.59 7.28 13.44
CA THR A 217 3.31 6.59 13.37
C THR A 217 3.34 5.26 14.15
N CYS A 218 4.41 4.48 14.00
CA CYS A 218 4.60 3.24 14.79
C CYS A 218 4.65 3.53 16.29
N ALA A 219 5.41 4.55 16.70
CA ALA A 219 5.50 4.95 18.11
C ALA A 219 4.15 5.40 18.66
N SER A 220 3.39 6.21 17.92
CA SER A 220 2.06 6.64 18.32
C SER A 220 1.10 5.45 18.51
N LEU A 221 1.08 4.50 17.58
CA LEU A 221 0.23 3.31 17.68
C LEU A 221 0.62 2.41 18.86
N ILE A 222 1.91 2.27 19.14
CA ILE A 222 2.38 1.49 20.30
C ILE A 222 1.93 2.17 21.60
N ILE A 223 2.09 3.46 21.72
CA ILE A 223 1.67 4.21 22.90
C ILE A 223 0.16 4.08 23.13
N GLU A 224 -0.63 4.30 22.09
CA GLU A 224 -2.10 4.25 22.16
C GLU A 224 -2.64 2.87 22.53
N HIS A 225 -2.03 1.77 22.00
CA HIS A 225 -2.59 0.44 22.15
C HIS A 225 -1.96 -0.39 23.29
N PHE A 226 -0.80 -0.02 23.80
CA PHE A 226 -0.06 -0.83 24.77
C PHE A 226 0.34 -0.07 26.04
N ILE A 227 0.21 1.27 26.08
CA ILE A 227 0.66 2.08 27.21
C ILE A 227 -0.51 2.85 27.85
N ILE A 228 -1.49 3.31 27.05
CA ILE A 228 -2.71 4.00 27.51
C ILE A 228 -3.89 3.05 27.45
#